data_3ad453c7db1817e7d4a39ef6811e5783
#
_entry.id   3ad453c7db1817e7d4a39ef6811e5783
#
_cell.length_a   1.000
_cell.length_b   1.000
_cell.length_c   1.000
_cell.angle_alpha   90.00
_cell.angle_beta   90.00
_cell.angle_gamma   90.00
#
_symmetry.space_group_name_H-M   'P 1'
#
loop_
_entity.id
_entity.type
_entity.pdbx_description
1 polymer ?
#
loop_
_entity_poly.entity_id
_entity_poly.type
_entity_poly.pdbx_seq_one_letter_code
_entity_poly.pdbx_strand_id
1 'polypeptide(L)'
;MSNILQERLKNKKIGVLSGPSFAQEVIDYKPTAVVVAGELETIEKSTELFHTPEFRVYGSNDIIGTSVSGAMKNVIAIAAGIVYGLELGENARAAILTRGLAETAKLAKGLGGQTETVFGLAGAGDMALSSLSMTSRNFSWGFSLAKKQPFDDKLTEGLNSSKMAIKIAKKIKIEMPITELVSKADNKNFDLQTEVENMMKRPPKLEWF
;
A
#
# COMPACT_ATOMS: atom_id res chain seq x y z
N MET A 1 3.03 4.73 -12.90
CA MET A 1 1.79 5.31 -13.47
C MET A 1 2.00 6.78 -13.83
N SER A 2 2.40 7.66 -12.90
CA SER A 2 2.64 9.09 -13.14
C SER A 2 3.55 9.38 -14.35
N ASN A 3 4.69 8.68 -14.48
CA ASN A 3 5.60 8.86 -15.63
C ASN A 3 4.94 8.52 -16.98
N ILE A 4 4.12 7.46 -17.03
CA ILE A 4 3.39 7.10 -18.26
C ILE A 4 2.37 8.18 -18.62
N LEU A 5 1.70 8.75 -17.61
CA LEU A 5 0.76 9.86 -17.85
C LEU A 5 1.49 11.11 -18.31
N GLN A 6 2.66 11.44 -17.74
CA GLN A 6 3.48 12.57 -18.17
C GLN A 6 3.96 12.43 -19.62
N GLU A 7 4.37 11.24 -20.04
CA GLU A 7 4.77 10.95 -21.41
C GLU A 7 3.61 11.08 -22.39
N ARG A 8 2.40 10.64 -21.99
CA ARG A 8 1.21 10.64 -22.86
C ARG A 8 0.47 11.96 -22.88
N LEU A 9 0.43 12.66 -21.75
CA LEU A 9 -0.27 13.93 -21.57
C LEU A 9 0.73 15.09 -21.56
N LYS A 10 1.49 15.23 -22.65
CA LYS A 10 2.43 16.34 -22.83
C LYS A 10 1.73 17.67 -22.53
N ASN A 11 2.36 18.54 -21.75
CA ASN A 11 1.85 19.84 -21.32
C ASN A 11 0.66 19.82 -20.34
N LYS A 12 0.34 18.68 -19.71
CA LYS A 12 -0.62 18.62 -18.60
C LYS A 12 0.10 18.45 -17.28
N LYS A 13 -0.35 19.18 -16.26
CA LYS A 13 0.10 19.00 -14.89
C LYS A 13 -0.59 17.76 -14.31
N ILE A 14 0.17 16.92 -13.63
CA ILE A 14 -0.32 15.66 -13.06
C ILE A 14 -0.20 15.71 -11.55
N GLY A 15 -1.28 15.40 -10.86
CA GLY A 15 -1.32 15.16 -9.43
C GLY A 15 -1.66 13.70 -9.12
N VAL A 16 -1.26 13.26 -7.95
CA VAL A 16 -1.59 11.94 -7.39
C VAL A 16 -2.39 12.16 -6.12
N LEU A 17 -3.61 11.61 -6.06
CA LEU A 17 -4.44 11.60 -4.86
C LEU A 17 -4.33 10.23 -4.20
N SER A 18 -4.06 10.21 -2.89
CA SER A 18 -4.02 9.00 -2.06
C SER A 18 -4.42 9.33 -0.62
N GLY A 19 -4.85 8.33 0.14
CA GLY A 19 -5.24 8.48 1.53
C GLY A 19 -6.43 7.60 1.90
N PRO A 20 -6.76 7.48 3.19
CA PRO A 20 -7.84 6.64 3.69
C PRO A 20 -9.21 7.17 3.23
N SER A 21 -9.77 6.57 2.16
CA SER A 21 -10.98 7.06 1.50
C SER A 21 -11.77 5.93 0.84
N PHE A 22 -12.44 5.11 1.63
CA PHE A 22 -13.39 4.15 1.07
C PHE A 22 -14.55 4.89 0.38
N ALA A 23 -14.81 4.52 -0.87
CA ALA A 23 -15.77 5.22 -1.72
C ALA A 23 -17.16 5.37 -1.08
N GLN A 24 -17.64 4.32 -0.41
CA GLN A 24 -18.95 4.38 0.26
C GLN A 24 -18.98 5.40 1.40
N GLU A 25 -17.92 5.49 2.19
CA GLU A 25 -17.83 6.45 3.28
C GLU A 25 -17.76 7.90 2.76
N VAL A 26 -17.07 8.12 1.65
CA VAL A 26 -17.04 9.43 0.99
C VAL A 26 -18.41 9.83 0.47
N ILE A 27 -19.15 8.89 -0.16
CA ILE A 27 -20.52 9.11 -0.64
C ILE A 27 -21.48 9.39 0.52
N ASP A 28 -21.26 8.74 1.66
CA ASP A 28 -22.04 8.92 2.89
C ASP A 28 -21.64 10.16 3.70
N TYR A 29 -20.80 11.03 3.14
CA TYR A 29 -20.30 12.25 3.79
C TYR A 29 -19.60 11.99 5.13
N LYS A 30 -18.93 10.84 5.30
CA LYS A 30 -18.12 10.56 6.50
C LYS A 30 -16.81 11.37 6.45
N PRO A 31 -16.32 11.85 7.61
CA PRO A 31 -15.08 12.59 7.67
C PRO A 31 -13.93 11.83 7.01
N THR A 32 -13.35 12.42 5.97
CA THR A 32 -12.30 11.82 5.15
C THR A 32 -11.14 12.80 4.98
N ALA A 33 -9.93 12.31 5.02
CA ALA A 33 -8.73 13.11 4.77
C ALA A 33 -7.81 12.42 3.76
N VAL A 34 -7.38 13.17 2.74
CA VAL A 34 -6.53 12.67 1.66
C VAL A 34 -5.35 13.60 1.41
N VAL A 35 -4.37 13.11 0.64
CA VAL A 35 -3.23 13.90 0.15
C VAL A 35 -3.34 14.01 -1.37
N VAL A 36 -3.12 15.22 -1.88
CA VAL A 36 -2.83 15.48 -3.29
C VAL A 36 -1.35 15.83 -3.41
N ALA A 37 -0.59 15.01 -4.12
CA ALA A 37 0.81 15.25 -4.42
C ALA A 37 0.99 15.77 -5.84
N GLY A 38 1.72 16.89 -5.99
CA GLY A 38 1.94 17.51 -7.29
C GLY A 38 2.69 18.83 -7.19
N GLU A 39 2.75 19.57 -8.29
CA GLU A 39 3.17 20.97 -8.27
C GLU A 39 2.15 21.83 -7.53
N LEU A 40 2.59 22.97 -6.96
CA LEU A 40 1.75 23.85 -6.14
C LEU A 40 0.41 24.19 -6.81
N GLU A 41 0.44 24.60 -8.05
CA GLU A 41 -0.80 24.93 -8.82
C GLU A 41 -1.76 23.72 -8.92
N THR A 42 -1.22 22.49 -9.04
CA THR A 42 -2.04 21.27 -9.10
C THR A 42 -2.67 21.00 -7.74
N ILE A 43 -1.92 21.22 -6.66
CA ILE A 43 -2.41 21.07 -5.28
C ILE A 43 -3.52 22.07 -5.01
N GLU A 44 -3.31 23.35 -5.34
CA GLU A 44 -4.27 24.43 -5.12
C GLU A 44 -5.58 24.16 -5.88
N LYS A 45 -5.52 23.87 -7.19
CA LYS A 45 -6.69 23.53 -7.99
C LYS A 45 -7.43 22.29 -7.52
N SER A 46 -6.69 21.27 -7.10
CA SER A 46 -7.30 20.06 -6.56
C SER A 46 -7.95 20.30 -5.21
N THR A 47 -7.34 21.14 -4.37
CA THR A 47 -7.92 21.54 -3.09
C THR A 47 -9.20 22.33 -3.32
N GLU A 48 -9.20 23.31 -4.21
CA GLU A 48 -10.40 24.08 -4.57
C GLU A 48 -11.55 23.19 -5.07
N LEU A 49 -11.21 22.15 -5.86
CA LEU A 49 -12.20 21.25 -6.46
C LEU A 49 -12.78 20.22 -5.48
N PHE A 50 -11.95 19.69 -4.58
CA PHE A 50 -12.34 18.51 -3.77
C PHE A 50 -12.55 18.82 -2.29
N HIS A 51 -12.00 19.93 -1.77
CA HIS A 51 -12.08 20.21 -0.33
C HIS A 51 -13.50 20.60 0.09
N THR A 52 -14.02 19.88 1.08
CA THR A 52 -15.29 20.20 1.76
C THR A 52 -15.11 20.07 3.28
N PRO A 53 -16.08 20.46 4.11
CA PRO A 53 -16.00 20.23 5.55
C PRO A 53 -15.77 18.75 5.92
N GLU A 54 -16.31 17.81 5.14
CA GLU A 54 -16.22 16.37 5.37
C GLU A 54 -15.04 15.73 4.61
N PHE A 55 -14.56 16.36 3.54
CA PHE A 55 -13.47 15.84 2.70
C PHE A 55 -12.24 16.76 2.73
N ARG A 56 -11.29 16.46 3.59
CA ARG A 56 -10.12 17.30 3.81
C ARG A 56 -8.97 16.94 2.88
N VAL A 57 -8.46 17.92 2.13
CA VAL A 57 -7.34 17.75 1.22
C VAL A 57 -6.08 18.38 1.81
N TYR A 58 -4.98 17.59 1.86
CA TYR A 58 -3.64 18.04 2.22
C TYR A 58 -2.75 18.04 0.98
N GLY A 59 -1.86 19.02 0.86
CA GLY A 59 -0.88 19.09 -0.23
C GLY A 59 0.42 18.36 0.10
N SER A 60 1.07 17.80 -0.93
CA SER A 60 2.42 17.25 -0.85
C SER A 60 3.18 17.57 -2.15
N ASN A 61 4.49 17.78 -2.06
CA ASN A 61 5.38 17.87 -3.23
C ASN A 61 6.02 16.52 -3.60
N ASP A 62 5.73 15.45 -2.85
CA ASP A 62 6.30 14.12 -3.06
C ASP A 62 5.35 13.19 -3.83
N ILE A 63 5.34 13.32 -5.15
CA ILE A 63 4.57 12.44 -6.06
C ILE A 63 5.05 10.99 -5.95
N ILE A 64 6.36 10.78 -5.76
CA ILE A 64 6.95 9.43 -5.72
C ILE A 64 6.52 8.69 -4.46
N GLY A 65 6.74 9.29 -3.29
CA GLY A 65 6.35 8.68 -2.01
C GLY A 65 4.86 8.42 -1.93
N THR A 66 4.03 9.36 -2.41
CA THR A 66 2.57 9.20 -2.48
C THR A 66 2.16 8.05 -3.40
N SER A 67 2.76 7.95 -4.59
CA SER A 67 2.47 6.87 -5.55
C SER A 67 2.91 5.49 -5.04
N VAL A 68 4.09 5.41 -4.41
CA VAL A 68 4.60 4.17 -3.82
C VAL A 68 3.72 3.73 -2.66
N SER A 69 3.35 4.65 -1.78
CA SER A 69 2.45 4.38 -0.65
C SER A 69 1.11 3.82 -1.11
N GLY A 70 0.47 4.46 -2.09
CA GLY A 70 -0.81 4.01 -2.64
C GLY A 70 -0.75 2.64 -3.32
N ALA A 71 0.40 2.25 -3.92
CA ALA A 71 0.59 0.92 -4.47
C ALA A 71 0.85 -0.13 -3.38
N MET A 72 1.70 0.19 -2.40
CA MET A 72 2.14 -0.74 -1.37
C MET A 72 1.07 -1.04 -0.31
N LYS A 73 0.14 -0.11 -0.02
CA LYS A 73 -0.98 -0.39 0.89
C LYS A 73 -1.74 -1.67 0.52
N ASN A 74 -1.93 -1.89 -0.77
CA ASN A 74 -2.65 -3.07 -1.28
C ASN A 74 -1.87 -4.36 -1.04
N VAL A 75 -0.54 -4.31 -1.15
CA VAL A 75 0.35 -5.45 -0.85
C VAL A 75 0.26 -5.81 0.63
N ILE A 76 0.37 -4.80 1.50
CA ILE A 76 0.33 -5.01 2.95
C ILE A 76 -1.07 -5.42 3.41
N ALA A 77 -2.13 -4.93 2.77
CA ALA A 77 -3.49 -5.40 3.01
C ALA A 77 -3.65 -6.91 2.73
N ILE A 78 -3.05 -7.44 1.66
CA ILE A 78 -3.03 -8.89 1.41
C ILE A 78 -2.33 -9.62 2.56
N ALA A 79 -1.13 -9.18 2.96
CA ALA A 79 -0.38 -9.80 4.05
C ALA A 79 -1.15 -9.76 5.38
N ALA A 80 -1.81 -8.64 5.69
CA ALA A 80 -2.64 -8.50 6.88
C ALA A 80 -3.86 -9.44 6.85
N GLY A 81 -4.50 -9.61 5.68
CA GLY A 81 -5.58 -10.56 5.47
C GLY A 81 -5.13 -12.01 5.69
N ILE A 82 -3.92 -12.36 5.23
CA ILE A 82 -3.31 -13.67 5.48
C ILE A 82 -3.13 -13.91 6.99
N VAL A 83 -2.51 -12.95 7.69
CA VAL A 83 -2.27 -13.04 9.14
C VAL A 83 -3.59 -13.20 9.91
N TYR A 84 -4.61 -12.44 9.52
CA TYR A 84 -5.94 -12.52 10.11
C TYR A 84 -6.61 -13.87 9.84
N GLY A 85 -6.54 -14.35 8.59
CA GLY A 85 -7.11 -15.64 8.20
C GLY A 85 -6.42 -16.85 8.84
N LEU A 86 -5.12 -16.78 9.11
CA LEU A 86 -4.36 -17.77 9.85
C LEU A 86 -4.53 -17.68 11.39
N GLU A 87 -5.27 -16.69 11.89
CA GLU A 87 -5.53 -16.48 13.33
C GLU A 87 -4.24 -16.30 14.15
N LEU A 88 -3.22 -15.62 13.59
CA LEU A 88 -1.91 -15.43 14.24
C LEU A 88 -1.93 -14.37 15.36
N GLY A 89 -3.07 -13.75 15.61
CA GLY A 89 -3.30 -12.81 16.69
C GLY A 89 -2.95 -11.35 16.37
N GLU A 90 -3.31 -10.47 17.31
CA GLU A 90 -3.20 -9.00 17.13
C GLU A 90 -1.75 -8.52 17.09
N ASN A 91 -0.84 -9.17 17.83
CA ASN A 91 0.59 -8.83 17.80
C ASN A 91 1.17 -9.01 16.39
N ALA A 92 0.82 -10.11 15.70
CA ALA A 92 1.26 -10.37 14.33
C ALA A 92 0.65 -9.36 13.35
N ARG A 93 -0.62 -8.96 13.54
CA ARG A 93 -1.27 -7.91 12.75
C ARG A 93 -0.57 -6.56 12.88
N ALA A 94 -0.26 -6.14 14.12
CA ALA A 94 0.49 -4.91 14.37
C ALA A 94 1.90 -4.96 13.75
N ALA A 95 2.59 -6.10 13.88
CA ALA A 95 3.92 -6.30 13.31
C ALA A 95 3.91 -6.21 11.78
N ILE A 96 2.94 -6.82 11.09
CA ILE A 96 2.82 -6.75 9.62
C ILE A 96 2.60 -5.31 9.15
N LEU A 97 1.77 -4.52 9.83
CA LEU A 97 1.57 -3.10 9.48
C LEU A 97 2.87 -2.31 9.65
N THR A 98 3.53 -2.43 10.80
CA THR A 98 4.76 -1.69 11.09
C THR A 98 5.89 -2.07 10.14
N ARG A 99 6.09 -3.37 9.90
CA ARG A 99 7.12 -3.85 8.97
C ARG A 99 6.78 -3.53 7.51
N GLY A 100 5.50 -3.54 7.15
CA GLY A 100 5.01 -3.13 5.84
C GLY A 100 5.27 -1.65 5.55
N LEU A 101 5.08 -0.77 6.55
CA LEU A 101 5.47 0.63 6.47
C LEU A 101 6.97 0.78 6.26
N ALA A 102 7.79 0.00 6.98
CA ALA A 102 9.25 0.04 6.83
C ALA A 102 9.71 -0.42 5.43
N GLU A 103 9.10 -1.47 4.85
CA GLU A 103 9.38 -1.90 3.47
C GLU A 103 8.99 -0.80 2.47
N THR A 104 7.81 -0.20 2.66
CA THR A 104 7.31 0.88 1.81
C THR A 104 8.22 2.10 1.87
N ALA A 105 8.68 2.49 3.05
CA ALA A 105 9.61 3.61 3.25
C ALA A 105 10.96 3.38 2.56
N LYS A 106 11.52 2.17 2.65
CA LYS A 106 12.75 1.79 1.93
C LYS A 106 12.55 1.88 0.42
N LEU A 107 11.44 1.39 -0.10
CA LEU A 107 11.13 1.45 -1.53
C LEU A 107 10.94 2.90 -1.99
N ALA A 108 10.16 3.70 -1.26
CA ALA A 108 9.92 5.11 -1.58
C ALA A 108 11.24 5.89 -1.62
N LYS A 109 12.07 5.78 -0.56
CA LYS A 109 13.39 6.41 -0.47
C LYS A 109 14.31 5.97 -1.61
N GLY A 110 14.34 4.67 -1.92
CA GLY A 110 15.17 4.13 -3.00
C GLY A 110 14.75 4.60 -4.40
N LEU A 111 13.53 5.08 -4.55
CA LEU A 111 13.00 5.68 -5.79
C LEU A 111 13.07 7.21 -5.79
N GLY A 112 13.61 7.83 -4.74
CA GLY A 112 13.74 9.29 -4.63
C GLY A 112 12.54 9.99 -3.98
N GLY A 113 11.62 9.24 -3.35
CA GLY A 113 10.55 9.76 -2.51
C GLY A 113 11.00 9.99 -1.06
N GLN A 114 10.12 10.60 -0.27
CA GLN A 114 10.37 10.96 1.13
C GLN A 114 9.80 9.89 2.06
N THR A 115 10.57 9.52 3.08
CA THR A 115 10.15 8.57 4.12
C THR A 115 8.95 9.10 4.91
N GLU A 116 8.91 10.39 5.18
CA GLU A 116 7.87 11.09 5.92
C GLU A 116 6.49 10.95 5.25
N THR A 117 6.45 10.97 3.91
CA THR A 117 5.22 10.76 3.13
C THR A 117 4.58 9.40 3.43
N VAL A 118 5.41 8.37 3.65
CA VAL A 118 4.93 7.01 3.97
C VAL A 118 4.28 6.94 5.35
N PHE A 119 4.72 7.75 6.31
CA PHE A 119 4.12 7.83 7.64
C PHE A 119 2.92 8.76 7.73
N GLY A 120 2.57 9.46 6.66
CA GLY A 120 1.39 10.31 6.54
C GLY A 120 0.13 9.58 6.09
N LEU A 121 -0.88 10.38 5.69
CA LEU A 121 -2.18 9.89 5.23
C LEU A 121 -2.08 8.96 4.02
N ALA A 122 -1.21 9.29 3.05
CA ALA A 122 -1.03 8.51 1.82
C ALA A 122 -0.42 7.12 2.07
N GLY A 123 0.36 6.95 3.14
CA GLY A 123 0.99 5.70 3.52
C GLY A 123 0.32 5.07 4.74
N ALA A 124 0.72 5.47 5.95
CA ALA A 124 0.26 4.86 7.20
C ALA A 124 -1.26 4.89 7.34
N GLY A 125 -1.91 6.02 7.02
CA GLY A 125 -3.36 6.16 7.11
C GLY A 125 -4.11 5.20 6.18
N ASP A 126 -3.75 5.20 4.90
CA ASP A 126 -4.42 4.38 3.88
C ASP A 126 -4.08 2.88 4.02
N MET A 127 -2.85 2.57 4.45
CA MET A 127 -2.42 1.21 4.76
C MET A 127 -3.19 0.64 5.97
N ALA A 128 -3.34 1.41 7.04
CA ALA A 128 -4.10 1.00 8.21
C ALA A 128 -5.57 0.73 7.83
N LEU A 129 -6.24 1.67 7.13
CA LEU A 129 -7.60 1.48 6.66
C LEU A 129 -7.75 0.20 5.83
N SER A 130 -6.86 0.00 4.86
CA SER A 130 -6.92 -1.12 3.92
C SER A 130 -6.59 -2.46 4.57
N SER A 131 -5.80 -2.48 5.66
CA SER A 131 -5.31 -3.69 6.32
C SER A 131 -6.15 -4.12 7.54
N LEU A 132 -7.11 -3.32 7.96
CA LEU A 132 -7.95 -3.60 9.13
C LEU A 132 -9.42 -3.87 8.77
N SER A 133 -9.77 -3.84 7.49
CA SER A 133 -11.18 -3.93 7.06
C SER A 133 -11.39 -5.00 5.99
N MET A 134 -12.41 -5.83 6.21
CA MET A 134 -12.92 -6.76 5.18
C MET A 134 -13.51 -6.06 3.95
N THR A 135 -13.81 -4.77 4.04
CA THR A 135 -14.19 -3.94 2.89
C THR A 135 -13.05 -3.81 1.87
N SER A 136 -11.80 -3.94 2.30
CA SER A 136 -10.65 -3.95 1.42
C SER A 136 -10.58 -5.26 0.63
N ARG A 137 -10.72 -5.19 -0.69
CA ARG A 137 -10.62 -6.36 -1.59
C ARG A 137 -9.29 -7.11 -1.43
N ASN A 138 -8.19 -6.39 -1.25
CA ASN A 138 -6.87 -6.98 -1.05
C ASN A 138 -6.78 -7.73 0.28
N PHE A 139 -7.32 -7.16 1.36
CA PHE A 139 -7.40 -7.84 2.65
C PHE A 139 -8.26 -9.10 2.56
N SER A 140 -9.46 -9.01 1.97
CA SER A 140 -10.38 -10.14 1.80
C SER A 140 -9.77 -11.24 0.93
N TRP A 141 -8.97 -10.89 -0.08
CA TRP A 141 -8.24 -11.86 -0.88
C TRP A 141 -7.22 -12.64 -0.03
N GLY A 142 -6.40 -11.93 0.76
CA GLY A 142 -5.43 -12.58 1.67
C GLY A 142 -6.10 -13.47 2.71
N PHE A 143 -7.22 -13.02 3.27
CA PHE A 143 -8.04 -13.82 4.19
C PHE A 143 -8.56 -15.11 3.53
N SER A 144 -9.13 -15.00 2.34
CA SER A 144 -9.65 -16.16 1.60
C SER A 144 -8.56 -17.16 1.23
N LEU A 145 -7.37 -16.67 0.84
CA LEU A 145 -6.21 -17.54 0.61
C LEU A 145 -5.85 -18.33 1.87
N ALA A 146 -5.77 -17.68 3.03
CA ALA A 146 -5.45 -18.30 4.30
C ALA A 146 -6.51 -19.34 4.74
N LYS A 147 -7.78 -19.05 4.49
CA LYS A 147 -8.91 -19.95 4.79
C LYS A 147 -9.17 -21.01 3.69
N LYS A 148 -8.38 -21.02 2.61
CA LYS A 148 -8.57 -21.91 1.43
C LYS A 148 -9.96 -21.77 0.83
N GLN A 149 -10.50 -20.55 0.82
CA GLN A 149 -11.81 -20.23 0.28
C GLN A 149 -11.69 -19.70 -1.16
N PRO A 150 -12.67 -19.93 -2.03
CA PRO A 150 -12.70 -19.32 -3.35
C PRO A 150 -12.77 -17.80 -3.25
N PHE A 151 -12.05 -17.10 -4.12
CA PHE A 151 -12.10 -15.66 -4.25
C PHE A 151 -12.08 -15.26 -5.73
N ASP A 152 -12.79 -14.18 -6.09
CA ASP A 152 -12.76 -13.64 -7.45
C ASP A 152 -11.49 -12.79 -7.65
N ASP A 153 -10.53 -13.33 -8.40
CA ASP A 153 -9.20 -12.75 -8.62
C ASP A 153 -9.18 -11.50 -9.52
N LYS A 154 -10.32 -11.14 -10.13
CA LYS A 154 -10.35 -10.15 -11.24
C LYS A 154 -9.80 -8.77 -10.91
N LEU A 155 -9.61 -8.39 -9.63
CA LEU A 155 -9.21 -7.05 -9.25
C LEU A 155 -8.23 -6.99 -8.04
N THR A 156 -7.33 -7.96 -7.89
CA THR A 156 -6.35 -7.94 -6.79
C THR A 156 -5.10 -7.15 -7.19
N GLU A 157 -5.16 -5.84 -7.02
CA GLU A 157 -4.09 -4.91 -7.40
C GLU A 157 -2.78 -5.18 -6.65
N GLY A 158 -2.87 -5.64 -5.40
CA GLY A 158 -1.72 -5.90 -4.54
C GLY A 158 -0.79 -6.98 -5.08
N LEU A 159 -1.29 -8.01 -5.76
CA LEU A 159 -0.45 -9.05 -6.37
C LEU A 159 0.43 -8.48 -7.49
N ASN A 160 -0.13 -7.68 -8.37
CA ASN A 160 0.64 -7.05 -9.44
C ASN A 160 1.64 -6.03 -8.88
N SER A 161 1.22 -5.24 -7.89
CA SER A 161 2.08 -4.27 -7.21
C SER A 161 3.24 -4.96 -6.50
N SER A 162 3.03 -6.10 -5.82
CA SER A 162 4.09 -6.84 -5.14
C SER A 162 5.14 -7.37 -6.13
N LYS A 163 4.71 -7.97 -7.25
CA LYS A 163 5.62 -8.46 -8.29
C LYS A 163 6.47 -7.33 -8.88
N MET A 164 5.87 -6.16 -9.12
CA MET A 164 6.61 -4.99 -9.61
C MET A 164 7.55 -4.45 -8.55
N ALA A 165 7.10 -4.31 -7.29
CA ALA A 165 7.93 -3.85 -6.19
C ALA A 165 9.17 -4.73 -5.98
N ILE A 166 9.04 -6.06 -6.06
CA ILE A 166 10.18 -6.99 -5.97
C ILE A 166 11.15 -6.83 -7.13
N LYS A 167 10.65 -6.61 -8.37
CA LYS A 167 11.56 -6.31 -9.51
C LYS A 167 12.37 -5.04 -9.29
N ILE A 168 11.75 -4.01 -8.73
CA ILE A 168 12.44 -2.75 -8.41
C ILE A 168 13.40 -2.96 -7.23
N ALA A 169 12.95 -3.60 -6.14
CA ALA A 169 13.74 -3.87 -4.95
C ALA A 169 15.06 -4.58 -5.28
N LYS A 170 15.03 -5.57 -6.18
CA LYS A 170 16.22 -6.26 -6.67
C LYS A 170 17.20 -5.32 -7.39
N LYS A 171 16.70 -4.37 -8.19
CA LYS A 171 17.56 -3.41 -8.91
C LYS A 171 18.24 -2.42 -7.95
N ILE A 172 17.55 -1.99 -6.91
CA ILE A 172 18.06 -1.04 -5.92
C ILE A 172 18.61 -1.71 -4.65
N LYS A 173 18.69 -3.05 -4.64
CA LYS A 173 19.29 -3.88 -3.59
C LYS A 173 18.69 -3.68 -2.20
N ILE A 174 17.36 -3.62 -2.11
CA ILE A 174 16.64 -3.59 -0.84
C ILE A 174 15.89 -4.91 -0.59
N GLU A 175 15.77 -5.29 0.68
CA GLU A 175 15.01 -6.47 1.10
C GLU A 175 13.57 -6.06 1.45
N MET A 176 12.61 -6.83 0.94
CA MET A 176 11.19 -6.64 1.16
C MET A 176 10.49 -7.98 1.40
N PRO A 177 10.72 -8.64 2.56
CA PRO A 177 10.27 -10.01 2.80
C PRO A 177 8.76 -10.18 2.80
N ILE A 178 7.97 -9.22 3.33
CA ILE A 178 6.50 -9.28 3.30
C ILE A 178 6.03 -9.19 1.85
N THR A 179 6.56 -8.24 1.11
CA THR A 179 6.25 -8.05 -0.32
C THR A 179 6.63 -9.27 -1.15
N GLU A 180 7.76 -9.93 -0.82
CA GLU A 180 8.22 -11.15 -1.49
C GLU A 180 7.24 -12.30 -1.26
N LEU A 181 6.78 -12.53 -0.02
CA LEU A 181 5.76 -13.52 0.28
C LEU A 181 4.50 -13.27 -0.55
N VAL A 182 3.97 -12.05 -0.53
CA VAL A 182 2.77 -11.69 -1.29
C VAL A 182 2.98 -11.89 -2.80
N SER A 183 4.18 -11.61 -3.33
CA SER A 183 4.47 -11.76 -4.77
C SER A 183 4.41 -13.20 -5.29
N LYS A 184 4.48 -14.16 -4.39
CA LYS A 184 4.41 -15.60 -4.68
C LYS A 184 3.02 -16.20 -4.42
N ALA A 185 2.14 -15.45 -3.76
CA ALA A 185 0.90 -15.98 -3.18
C ALA A 185 -0.13 -16.50 -4.20
N ASP A 186 -0.02 -16.11 -5.47
CA ASP A 186 -0.87 -16.62 -6.57
C ASP A 186 -0.26 -17.80 -7.33
N ASN A 187 0.90 -18.31 -6.91
CA ASN A 187 1.49 -19.50 -7.53
C ASN A 187 0.73 -20.77 -7.11
N LYS A 188 0.49 -21.67 -8.04
CA LYS A 188 -0.22 -22.95 -7.79
C LYS A 188 0.46 -23.82 -6.72
N ASN A 189 1.78 -23.74 -6.60
CA ASN A 189 2.58 -24.53 -5.65
C ASN A 189 2.96 -23.71 -4.41
N PHE A 190 2.24 -22.61 -4.13
CA PHE A 190 2.50 -21.77 -2.97
C PHE A 190 2.01 -22.44 -1.70
N ASP A 191 2.94 -22.79 -0.81
CA ASP A 191 2.64 -23.28 0.53
C ASP A 191 2.75 -22.14 1.52
N LEU A 192 1.59 -21.58 1.86
CA LEU A 192 1.48 -20.45 2.75
C LEU A 192 2.08 -20.74 4.14
N GLN A 193 1.83 -21.94 4.69
CA GLN A 193 2.32 -22.30 6.01
C GLN A 193 3.85 -22.29 6.06
N THR A 194 4.47 -22.95 5.09
CA THR A 194 5.95 -22.99 4.95
C THR A 194 6.54 -21.59 4.76
N GLU A 195 5.92 -20.72 3.95
CA GLU A 195 6.43 -19.37 3.72
C GLU A 195 6.33 -18.50 4.98
N VAL A 196 5.25 -18.59 5.77
CA VAL A 196 5.11 -17.88 7.05
C VAL A 196 6.14 -18.38 8.06
N GLU A 197 6.34 -19.70 8.19
CA GLU A 197 7.37 -20.26 9.05
C GLU A 197 8.78 -19.80 8.67
N ASN A 198 9.10 -19.79 7.38
CA ASN A 198 10.38 -19.30 6.87
C ASN A 198 10.59 -17.79 7.19
N MET A 199 9.52 -17.00 7.12
CA MET A 199 9.58 -15.59 7.52
C MET A 199 9.92 -15.44 9.00
N MET A 200 9.32 -16.24 9.89
CA MET A 200 9.57 -16.22 11.32
C MET A 200 10.96 -16.72 11.70
N LYS A 201 11.57 -17.61 10.91
CA LYS A 201 12.93 -18.14 11.13
C LYS A 201 14.04 -17.18 10.67
N ARG A 202 13.71 -16.03 10.08
CA ARG A 202 14.72 -15.04 9.68
C ARG A 202 15.53 -14.56 10.88
N PRO A 203 16.87 -14.38 10.75
CA PRO A 203 17.68 -13.91 11.85
C PRO A 203 17.22 -12.51 12.31
N PRO A 204 17.29 -12.24 13.63
CA PRO A 204 16.96 -10.93 14.15
C PRO A 204 17.87 -9.86 13.54
N LYS A 205 17.29 -8.69 13.25
CA LYS A 205 18.00 -7.51 12.70
C LYS A 205 17.67 -6.29 13.55
N LEU A 206 18.51 -5.27 13.43
CA LEU A 206 18.14 -3.95 13.95
C LEU A 206 16.91 -3.43 13.18
N GLU A 207 16.03 -2.72 13.87
CA GLU A 207 14.71 -2.36 13.31
C GLU A 207 14.79 -1.47 12.07
N TRP A 208 15.74 -0.53 12.03
CA TRP A 208 15.84 0.52 11.01
C TRP A 208 17.05 0.42 10.08
N PHE A 209 17.68 -0.74 9.99
CA PHE A 209 18.87 -0.93 9.13
C PHE A 209 18.67 -2.00 8.08
#